data_1adabaa5df046e63601c3bc2adc62d52
#
_entry.id   1adabaa5df046e63601c3bc2adc62d52
#
_cell.length_a   1.000
_cell.length_b   1.000
_cell.length_c   1.000
_cell.angle_alpha   90.00
_cell.angle_beta   90.00
_cell.angle_gamma   90.00
#
_symmetry.space_group_name_H-M   'P 1'
#
loop_
_entity.id
_entity.type
_entity.pdbx_description
1 polymer ?
#
loop_
_entity_poly.entity_id
_entity_poly.type
_entity_poly.pdbx_seq_one_letter_code
_entity_poly.pdbx_strand_id
1 'polypeptide(L)'
;VAPTGKAAFRLQQSIDETVNNLGLSKELVTRLSDLSTTSTIHRLLGVIPGSIDFRRNKSNPLPHDLVVVDEASMIDLPLMAKLFNAIKPSANLILSGDADQLSPVQGGGVFNALVRGSEPNKFNDDDLICLRGFSKVGEKSDSLNPLIGHVVSLMESHRHDAGETGQNISNLCRLIREGKGEELVSSVTEGGTGIQFISSLSDSRITEILKTEFKDFTIADNPSEALRALVKFRILCAHNQGKYGVEQW
;
A
#
# COMPACT_ATOMS: atom_id res chain seq x y z
N VAL A 1 -0.21 -2.46 11.86
CA VAL A 1 0.13 -1.02 11.88
C VAL A 1 0.42 -0.52 10.49
N ALA A 2 0.43 0.81 10.28
CA ALA A 2 0.75 1.43 8.99
C ALA A 2 1.56 2.72 9.18
N PRO A 3 2.25 3.23 8.15
CA PRO A 3 3.03 4.48 8.26
C PRO A 3 2.18 5.72 8.47
N THR A 4 0.94 5.74 7.95
CA THR A 4 0.05 6.89 8.04
C THR A 4 -1.26 6.57 8.76
N GLY A 5 -1.91 7.60 9.35
CA GLY A 5 -3.21 7.43 10.01
C GLY A 5 -4.31 6.96 9.04
N LYS A 6 -4.28 7.43 7.79
CA LYS A 6 -5.25 7.01 6.77
C LYS A 6 -5.09 5.53 6.39
N ALA A 7 -3.85 5.06 6.25
CA ALA A 7 -3.58 3.64 5.97
C ALA A 7 -3.97 2.77 7.17
N ALA A 8 -3.65 3.18 8.40
CA ALA A 8 -4.07 2.48 9.61
C ALA A 8 -5.59 2.36 9.71
N PHE A 9 -6.32 3.44 9.42
CA PHE A 9 -7.79 3.44 9.42
C PHE A 9 -8.37 2.48 8.37
N ARG A 10 -7.83 2.48 7.15
CA ARG A 10 -8.26 1.55 6.09
C ARG A 10 -7.97 0.10 6.44
N LEU A 11 -6.81 -0.16 7.03
CA LEU A 11 -6.45 -1.49 7.52
C LEU A 11 -7.47 -1.98 8.56
N GLN A 12 -7.88 -1.11 9.51
CA GLN A 12 -8.92 -1.45 10.48
C GLN A 12 -10.25 -1.81 9.81
N GLN A 13 -10.71 -0.97 8.88
CA GLN A 13 -11.95 -1.26 8.15
C GLN A 13 -11.88 -2.62 7.43
N SER A 14 -10.77 -2.91 6.74
CA SER A 14 -10.59 -4.18 6.03
C SER A 14 -10.60 -5.39 6.98
N ILE A 15 -9.99 -5.26 8.16
CA ILE A 15 -10.01 -6.31 9.19
C ILE A 15 -11.43 -6.51 9.68
N ASP A 16 -12.13 -5.44 10.03
CA ASP A 16 -13.50 -5.51 10.57
C ASP A 16 -14.46 -6.13 9.54
N GLU A 17 -14.39 -5.73 8.28
CA GLU A 17 -15.17 -6.31 7.19
C GLU A 17 -14.86 -7.81 7.00
N THR A 18 -13.59 -8.18 7.01
CA THR A 18 -13.16 -9.57 6.86
C THR A 18 -13.64 -10.43 8.02
N VAL A 19 -13.46 -9.97 9.25
CA VAL A 19 -13.88 -10.69 10.46
C VAL A 19 -15.41 -10.91 10.46
N ASN A 20 -16.18 -9.90 10.05
CA ASN A 20 -17.63 -10.01 9.95
C ASN A 20 -18.10 -10.98 8.87
N ASN A 21 -17.33 -11.11 7.76
CA ASN A 21 -17.68 -11.97 6.63
C ASN A 21 -17.22 -13.44 6.79
N LEU A 22 -16.34 -13.73 7.75
CA LEU A 22 -15.79 -15.09 7.96
C LEU A 22 -16.80 -16.07 8.59
N GLY A 23 -18.01 -15.64 8.97
CA GLY A 23 -19.01 -16.51 9.61
C GLY A 23 -18.58 -17.08 10.96
N LEU A 24 -17.68 -16.38 11.67
CA LEU A 24 -17.17 -16.78 12.97
C LEU A 24 -18.23 -16.64 14.07
N SER A 25 -18.05 -17.37 15.19
CA SER A 25 -18.88 -17.17 16.35
C SER A 25 -18.75 -15.74 16.91
N LYS A 26 -19.83 -15.20 17.50
CA LYS A 26 -19.82 -13.85 18.08
C LYS A 26 -18.68 -13.65 19.10
N GLU A 27 -18.36 -14.69 19.88
CA GLU A 27 -17.26 -14.64 20.85
C GLU A 27 -15.90 -14.46 20.16
N LEU A 28 -15.65 -15.19 19.06
CA LEU A 28 -14.41 -15.04 18.29
C LEU A 28 -14.33 -13.68 17.59
N VAL A 29 -15.44 -13.18 17.04
CA VAL A 29 -15.50 -11.84 16.44
C VAL A 29 -15.13 -10.77 17.48
N THR A 30 -15.72 -10.82 18.68
CA THR A 30 -15.39 -9.86 19.76
C THR A 30 -13.92 -9.94 20.14
N ARG A 31 -13.37 -11.14 20.36
CA ARG A 31 -11.95 -11.32 20.70
C ARG A 31 -11.01 -10.81 19.62
N LEU A 32 -11.32 -11.05 18.35
CA LEU A 32 -10.51 -10.56 17.23
C LEU A 32 -10.57 -9.03 17.11
N SER A 33 -11.74 -8.43 17.30
CA SER A 33 -11.91 -6.99 17.29
C SER A 33 -11.14 -6.31 18.44
N ASP A 34 -11.14 -6.90 19.63
CA ASP A 34 -10.36 -6.38 20.77
C ASP A 34 -8.84 -6.49 20.56
N LEU A 35 -8.38 -7.52 19.87
CA LEU A 35 -6.95 -7.77 19.60
C LEU A 35 -6.43 -6.96 18.42
N SER A 36 -7.27 -6.58 17.46
CA SER A 36 -6.89 -5.99 16.19
C SER A 36 -7.00 -4.47 16.16
N THR A 37 -6.51 -3.77 17.18
CA THR A 37 -6.44 -2.31 17.13
C THR A 37 -5.31 -1.85 16.21
N THR A 38 -5.66 -1.21 15.10
CA THR A 38 -4.66 -0.65 14.19
C THR A 38 -4.20 0.72 14.64
N SER A 39 -2.94 1.03 14.38
CA SER A 39 -2.36 2.33 14.70
C SER A 39 -1.23 2.69 13.73
N THR A 40 -0.73 3.92 13.82
CA THR A 40 0.50 4.26 13.10
C THR A 40 1.72 3.65 13.79
N ILE A 41 2.78 3.39 13.01
CA ILE A 41 4.07 2.91 13.54
C ILE A 41 4.59 3.85 14.65
N HIS A 42 4.50 5.16 14.43
CA HIS A 42 4.90 6.16 15.42
C HIS A 42 4.15 5.99 16.74
N ARG A 43 2.85 5.74 16.68
CA ARG A 43 2.02 5.51 17.86
C ARG A 43 2.37 4.19 18.57
N LEU A 44 2.60 3.12 17.79
CA LEU A 44 3.02 1.82 18.31
C LEU A 44 4.35 1.94 19.04
N LEU A 45 5.33 2.64 18.47
CA LEU A 45 6.65 2.83 19.06
C LEU A 45 6.63 3.80 20.25
N GLY A 46 5.62 4.65 20.36
CA GLY A 46 5.45 5.63 21.43
C GLY A 46 6.39 6.83 21.29
N VAL A 47 5.90 7.86 20.62
CA VAL A 47 6.65 9.13 20.42
C VAL A 47 7.02 9.76 21.76
N ILE A 48 8.25 10.24 21.86
CA ILE A 48 8.75 11.06 22.98
C ILE A 48 8.85 12.51 22.47
N PRO A 49 8.06 13.45 23.00
CA PRO A 49 8.12 14.84 22.56
C PRO A 49 9.53 15.43 22.65
N GLY A 50 9.99 16.06 21.57
CA GLY A 50 11.33 16.67 21.51
C GLY A 50 12.49 15.70 21.34
N SER A 51 12.24 14.41 21.11
CA SER A 51 13.26 13.39 20.87
C SER A 51 13.08 12.72 19.53
N ILE A 52 14.19 12.29 18.94
CA ILE A 52 14.21 11.40 17.77
C ILE A 52 14.00 9.93 18.14
N ASP A 53 14.04 9.61 19.44
CA ASP A 53 13.87 8.25 19.95
C ASP A 53 12.43 7.95 20.33
N PHE A 54 12.14 6.66 20.45
CA PHE A 54 10.84 6.14 20.81
C PHE A 54 10.90 5.42 22.17
N ARG A 55 9.75 5.31 22.84
CA ARG A 55 9.62 4.55 24.09
C ARG A 55 9.93 3.08 23.92
N ARG A 56 9.54 2.52 22.74
CA ARG A 56 9.83 1.14 22.35
C ARG A 56 11.12 1.10 21.55
N ASN A 57 12.05 0.25 21.99
CA ASN A 57 13.38 0.11 21.42
C ASN A 57 13.98 -1.24 21.89
N LYS A 58 15.24 -1.50 21.59
CA LYS A 58 15.94 -2.74 21.94
C LYS A 58 15.92 -3.05 23.45
N SER A 59 15.97 -2.01 24.31
CA SER A 59 15.94 -2.17 25.78
C SER A 59 14.52 -2.27 26.35
N ASN A 60 13.52 -1.82 25.59
CA ASN A 60 12.11 -1.90 25.95
C ASN A 60 11.29 -2.32 24.74
N PRO A 61 11.36 -3.60 24.34
CA PRO A 61 10.72 -4.06 23.09
C PRO A 61 9.20 -4.04 23.18
N LEU A 62 8.59 -4.16 21.99
CA LEU A 62 7.16 -4.34 21.86
C LEU A 62 6.72 -5.65 22.53
N PRO A 63 5.58 -5.67 23.26
CA PRO A 63 5.11 -6.86 23.93
C PRO A 63 4.51 -7.92 23.00
N HIS A 64 4.29 -7.58 21.73
CA HIS A 64 3.56 -8.38 20.76
C HIS A 64 4.39 -9.58 20.25
N ASP A 65 3.71 -10.67 19.94
CA ASP A 65 4.29 -11.88 19.34
C ASP A 65 4.23 -11.86 17.81
N LEU A 66 3.34 -11.04 17.28
CA LEU A 66 3.21 -10.80 15.84
C LEU A 66 3.01 -9.30 15.60
N VAL A 67 3.81 -8.75 14.70
CA VAL A 67 3.65 -7.38 14.20
C VAL A 67 3.39 -7.43 12.70
N VAL A 68 2.25 -6.91 12.28
CA VAL A 68 1.87 -6.78 10.86
C VAL A 68 1.96 -5.32 10.47
N VAL A 69 2.72 -5.03 9.44
CA VAL A 69 2.93 -3.69 8.90
C VAL A 69 2.38 -3.63 7.49
N ASP A 70 1.40 -2.79 7.27
CA ASP A 70 0.85 -2.52 5.95
C ASP A 70 1.45 -1.24 5.35
N GLU A 71 1.45 -1.12 4.02
CA GLU A 71 2.08 -0.02 3.27
C GLU A 71 3.58 0.15 3.62
N ALA A 72 4.29 -0.97 3.82
CA ALA A 72 5.70 -0.97 4.24
C ALA A 72 6.65 -0.30 3.23
N SER A 73 6.25 -0.21 1.96
CA SER A 73 6.98 0.50 0.90
C SER A 73 7.13 2.02 1.16
N MET A 74 6.24 2.60 1.99
CA MET A 74 6.27 4.01 2.37
C MET A 74 7.16 4.33 3.58
N ILE A 75 7.78 3.32 4.20
CA ILE A 75 8.58 3.49 5.41
C ILE A 75 10.02 3.80 5.03
N ASP A 76 10.56 4.91 5.57
CA ASP A 76 11.95 5.27 5.39
C ASP A 76 12.90 4.39 6.22
N LEU A 77 14.18 4.39 5.87
CA LEU A 77 15.21 3.60 6.55
C LEU A 77 15.31 3.89 8.06
N PRO A 78 15.30 5.16 8.53
CA PRO A 78 15.37 5.47 9.95
C PRO A 78 14.20 4.86 10.74
N LEU A 79 12.97 5.02 10.27
CA LEU A 79 11.79 4.49 10.95
C LEU A 79 11.74 2.96 10.91
N MET A 80 12.14 2.34 9.79
CA MET A 80 12.25 0.89 9.69
C MET A 80 13.28 0.32 10.67
N ALA A 81 14.43 0.98 10.79
CA ALA A 81 15.46 0.57 11.76
C ALA A 81 14.97 0.69 13.23
N LYS A 82 14.22 1.75 13.55
CA LYS A 82 13.62 1.91 14.89
C LYS A 82 12.58 0.82 15.15
N LEU A 83 11.76 0.47 14.16
CA LEU A 83 10.78 -0.60 14.25
C LEU A 83 11.47 -1.96 14.50
N PHE A 84 12.46 -2.32 13.70
CA PHE A 84 13.20 -3.59 13.86
C PHE A 84 13.86 -3.69 15.23
N ASN A 85 14.47 -2.61 15.72
CA ASN A 85 15.06 -2.58 17.06
C ASN A 85 14.03 -2.72 18.20
N ALA A 86 12.77 -2.40 17.96
CA ALA A 86 11.71 -2.52 18.95
C ALA A 86 11.01 -3.88 18.95
N ILE A 87 11.20 -4.70 17.92
CA ILE A 87 10.61 -6.04 17.83
C ILE A 87 11.47 -7.01 18.63
N LYS A 88 10.85 -7.80 19.53
CA LYS A 88 11.57 -8.81 20.29
C LYS A 88 12.01 -9.97 19.39
N PRO A 89 13.14 -10.63 19.65
CA PRO A 89 13.68 -11.70 18.80
C PRO A 89 12.74 -12.89 18.59
N SER A 90 11.82 -13.14 19.52
CA SER A 90 10.84 -14.23 19.45
C SER A 90 9.56 -13.86 18.68
N ALA A 91 9.40 -12.61 18.26
CA ALA A 91 8.20 -12.17 17.56
C ALA A 91 8.33 -12.37 16.04
N ASN A 92 7.20 -12.59 15.41
CA ASN A 92 7.09 -12.62 13.95
C ASN A 92 6.79 -11.22 13.42
N LEU A 93 7.35 -10.91 12.26
CA LEU A 93 7.11 -9.67 11.52
C LEU A 93 6.59 -9.99 10.13
N ILE A 94 5.45 -9.41 9.76
CA ILE A 94 4.91 -9.46 8.41
C ILE A 94 4.93 -8.04 7.84
N LEU A 95 5.60 -7.85 6.71
CA LEU A 95 5.60 -6.61 5.95
C LEU A 95 4.75 -6.78 4.71
N SER A 96 3.69 -6.00 4.57
CA SER A 96 2.85 -5.90 3.37
C SER A 96 3.12 -4.57 2.70
N GLY A 97 3.22 -4.56 1.37
CA GLY A 97 3.47 -3.33 0.61
C GLY A 97 3.63 -3.63 -0.87
N ASP A 98 3.87 -2.59 -1.63
CA ASP A 98 4.06 -2.66 -3.08
C ASP A 98 5.46 -2.14 -3.44
N ALA A 99 6.33 -3.03 -3.89
CA ALA A 99 7.71 -2.71 -4.25
C ALA A 99 7.82 -1.84 -5.53
N ASP A 100 6.74 -1.72 -6.30
CA ASP A 100 6.67 -0.90 -7.51
C ASP A 100 6.15 0.52 -7.23
N GLN A 101 5.66 0.79 -6.01
CA GLN A 101 5.29 2.14 -5.59
C GLN A 101 6.52 3.03 -5.40
N LEU A 102 6.28 4.35 -5.42
CA LEU A 102 7.32 5.33 -5.17
C LEU A 102 7.98 5.11 -3.81
N SER A 103 9.31 5.02 -3.82
CA SER A 103 10.09 4.92 -2.59
C SER A 103 9.92 6.18 -1.73
N PRO A 104 10.11 6.09 -0.40
CA PRO A 104 10.07 7.25 0.48
C PRO A 104 11.02 8.34 0.02
N VAL A 105 10.56 9.60 0.11
CA VAL A 105 11.35 10.78 -0.29
C VAL A 105 12.62 10.93 0.55
N GLN A 106 12.59 10.48 1.80
CA GLN A 106 13.73 10.49 2.72
C GLN A 106 14.33 9.09 2.82
N GLY A 107 15.49 8.92 2.19
CA GLY A 107 16.45 7.84 2.45
C GLY A 107 15.96 6.40 2.35
N GLY A 108 16.00 5.83 1.16
CA GLY A 108 16.05 4.38 0.91
C GLY A 108 14.83 3.55 1.29
N GLY A 109 14.21 2.90 0.33
CA GLY A 109 13.14 1.93 0.56
C GLY A 109 13.69 0.58 1.02
N VAL A 110 13.73 0.31 2.31
CA VAL A 110 14.17 -0.99 2.86
C VAL A 110 13.29 -2.12 2.33
N PHE A 111 11.98 -1.92 2.30
CA PHE A 111 11.04 -2.90 1.77
C PHE A 111 11.35 -3.28 0.32
N ASN A 112 11.55 -2.27 -0.52
CA ASN A 112 11.89 -2.49 -1.93
C ASN A 112 13.24 -3.21 -2.10
N ALA A 113 14.23 -2.89 -1.25
CA ALA A 113 15.52 -3.57 -1.27
C ALA A 113 15.39 -5.05 -0.86
N LEU A 114 14.58 -5.36 0.15
CA LEU A 114 14.31 -6.75 0.56
C LEU A 114 13.63 -7.54 -0.55
N VAL A 115 12.58 -6.97 -1.17
CA VAL A 115 11.84 -7.64 -2.25
C VAL A 115 12.71 -7.84 -3.49
N ARG A 116 13.49 -6.82 -3.90
CA ARG A 116 14.40 -6.93 -5.05
C ARG A 116 15.60 -7.82 -4.80
N GLY A 117 16.03 -7.93 -3.56
CA GLY A 117 17.10 -8.85 -3.13
C GLY A 117 16.65 -10.28 -2.91
N SER A 118 15.35 -10.55 -3.08
CA SER A 118 14.73 -11.86 -2.89
C SER A 118 14.39 -12.54 -4.22
N GLU A 119 13.92 -13.77 -4.12
CA GLU A 119 13.27 -14.52 -5.20
C GLU A 119 11.82 -14.78 -4.78
N PRO A 120 10.86 -13.87 -5.09
CA PRO A 120 9.48 -14.02 -4.67
C PRO A 120 8.85 -15.32 -5.16
N ASN A 121 7.98 -15.92 -4.34
CA ASN A 121 7.27 -17.17 -4.61
C ASN A 121 8.20 -18.40 -4.80
N LYS A 122 9.45 -18.31 -4.36
CA LYS A 122 10.39 -19.44 -4.35
C LYS A 122 10.62 -19.92 -2.94
N PHE A 123 10.66 -21.24 -2.80
CA PHE A 123 10.66 -21.92 -1.52
C PHE A 123 11.70 -23.05 -1.50
N ASN A 124 12.22 -23.39 -0.34
CA ASN A 124 12.99 -24.60 -0.14
C ASN A 124 12.07 -25.84 -0.07
N ASP A 125 12.66 -27.04 -0.02
CA ASP A 125 11.88 -28.28 0.01
C ASP A 125 10.99 -28.42 1.26
N ASP A 126 11.46 -27.98 2.41
CA ASP A 126 10.71 -28.06 3.68
C ASP A 126 9.48 -27.14 3.65
N ASP A 127 9.63 -25.90 3.16
CA ASP A 127 8.53 -24.97 2.97
C ASP A 127 7.49 -25.50 1.98
N LEU A 128 7.94 -26.08 0.85
CA LEU A 128 7.05 -26.68 -0.14
C LEU A 128 6.27 -27.87 0.41
N ILE A 129 6.87 -28.69 1.28
CA ILE A 129 6.16 -29.77 1.96
C ILE A 129 5.04 -29.21 2.83
N CYS A 130 5.31 -28.15 3.60
CA CYS A 130 4.30 -27.50 4.43
C CYS A 130 3.18 -26.86 3.59
N LEU A 131 3.50 -26.28 2.43
CA LEU A 131 2.55 -25.60 1.56
C LEU A 131 1.69 -26.52 0.70
N ARG A 132 2.10 -27.77 0.46
CA ARG A 132 1.39 -28.73 -0.41
C ARG A 132 -0.09 -28.97 -0.06
N GLY A 133 -0.47 -28.75 1.19
CA GLY A 133 -1.86 -28.86 1.64
C GLY A 133 -2.72 -27.63 1.41
N PHE A 134 -2.11 -26.47 1.10
CA PHE A 134 -2.77 -25.18 1.10
C PHE A 134 -2.72 -24.44 -0.25
N SER A 135 -1.69 -24.69 -1.06
CA SER A 135 -1.50 -23.95 -2.30
C SER A 135 -0.76 -24.77 -3.36
N LYS A 136 -1.09 -24.50 -4.63
CA LYS A 136 -0.31 -24.96 -5.79
C LYS A 136 0.75 -23.93 -6.20
N VAL A 137 0.86 -22.83 -5.45
CA VAL A 137 1.71 -21.68 -5.77
C VAL A 137 3.05 -21.84 -5.07
N GLY A 138 4.11 -21.83 -5.84
CA GLY A 138 5.48 -21.83 -5.37
C GLY A 138 6.38 -22.69 -6.23
N GLU A 139 7.54 -22.16 -6.54
CA GLU A 139 8.59 -22.86 -7.26
C GLU A 139 9.70 -23.24 -6.28
N LYS A 140 10.33 -24.40 -6.54
CA LYS A 140 11.52 -24.80 -5.78
C LYS A 140 12.70 -23.88 -6.14
N SER A 141 13.45 -23.48 -5.12
CA SER A 141 14.76 -22.83 -5.28
C SER A 141 15.80 -23.53 -4.41
N ASP A 142 16.95 -23.78 -5.02
CA ASP A 142 18.14 -24.25 -4.31
C ASP A 142 19.10 -23.09 -3.98
N SER A 143 18.62 -21.85 -4.07
CA SER A 143 19.38 -20.63 -3.75
C SER A 143 19.73 -20.56 -2.26
N LEU A 144 20.93 -20.10 -1.95
CA LEU A 144 21.39 -19.83 -0.59
C LEU A 144 20.94 -18.47 -0.05
N ASN A 145 20.07 -17.77 -0.78
CA ASN A 145 19.52 -16.49 -0.34
C ASN A 145 18.70 -16.68 0.94
N PRO A 146 19.02 -15.97 2.04
CA PRO A 146 18.32 -16.12 3.32
C PRO A 146 16.86 -15.65 3.28
N LEU A 147 16.42 -14.99 2.20
CA LEU A 147 15.04 -14.56 2.00
C LEU A 147 14.19 -15.58 1.23
N ILE A 148 14.74 -16.74 0.82
CA ILE A 148 13.97 -17.83 0.22
C ILE A 148 12.89 -18.30 1.20
N GLY A 149 11.68 -18.49 0.71
CA GLY A 149 10.51 -18.87 1.52
C GLY A 149 9.87 -17.73 2.32
N HIS A 150 10.49 -16.54 2.35
CA HIS A 150 10.02 -15.42 3.16
C HIS A 150 9.37 -14.29 2.37
N VAL A 151 9.43 -14.32 1.04
CA VAL A 151 8.85 -13.29 0.18
C VAL A 151 7.82 -13.89 -0.77
N VAL A 152 6.58 -13.42 -0.65
CA VAL A 152 5.46 -13.83 -1.49
C VAL A 152 4.97 -12.61 -2.27
N SER A 153 4.84 -12.76 -3.59
CA SER A 153 4.25 -11.77 -4.48
C SER A 153 2.88 -12.24 -4.94
N LEU A 154 1.87 -11.39 -4.78
CA LEU A 154 0.52 -11.62 -5.31
C LEU A 154 0.53 -11.31 -6.80
N MET A 155 0.09 -12.29 -7.62
CA MET A 155 0.19 -12.21 -9.08
C MET A 155 -1.10 -11.74 -9.76
N GLU A 156 -2.24 -11.86 -9.08
CA GLU A 156 -3.54 -11.50 -9.63
C GLU A 156 -4.03 -10.17 -9.05
N SER A 157 -4.47 -9.28 -9.93
CA SER A 157 -5.08 -8.01 -9.54
C SER A 157 -6.60 -8.11 -9.65
N HIS A 158 -7.29 -7.91 -8.53
CA HIS A 158 -8.76 -7.81 -8.50
C HIS A 158 -9.24 -6.35 -8.42
N ARG A 159 -8.32 -5.39 -8.53
CA ARG A 159 -8.62 -3.95 -8.39
C ARG A 159 -9.14 -3.32 -9.67
N HIS A 160 -8.75 -3.84 -10.82
CA HIS A 160 -9.16 -3.35 -12.13
C HIS A 160 -10.15 -4.33 -12.77
N ASP A 161 -11.24 -3.79 -13.33
CA ASP A 161 -12.20 -4.60 -14.09
C ASP A 161 -11.51 -5.30 -15.26
N ALA A 162 -12.01 -6.48 -15.61
CA ALA A 162 -11.53 -7.25 -16.78
C ALA A 162 -11.85 -6.56 -18.12
N GLY A 163 -12.55 -5.42 -18.09
CA GLY A 163 -12.90 -4.63 -19.27
C GLY A 163 -11.72 -3.89 -19.89
N GLU A 164 -11.98 -3.28 -21.05
CA GLU A 164 -10.99 -2.55 -21.85
C GLU A 164 -10.28 -1.44 -21.06
N THR A 165 -11.02 -0.67 -20.24
CA THR A 165 -10.46 0.37 -19.36
C THR A 165 -9.44 -0.20 -18.38
N GLY A 166 -9.78 -1.31 -17.72
CA GLY A 166 -8.86 -1.97 -16.77
C GLY A 166 -7.61 -2.51 -17.44
N GLN A 167 -7.74 -3.06 -18.66
CA GLN A 167 -6.60 -3.53 -19.46
C GLN A 167 -5.68 -2.38 -19.88
N ASN A 168 -6.24 -1.24 -20.32
CA ASN A 168 -5.47 -0.06 -20.68
C ASN A 168 -4.69 0.50 -19.50
N ILE A 169 -5.32 0.63 -18.32
CA ILE A 169 -4.65 1.07 -17.10
C ILE A 169 -3.54 0.10 -16.71
N SER A 170 -3.79 -1.20 -16.75
CA SER A 170 -2.80 -2.22 -16.42
C SER A 170 -1.60 -2.19 -17.36
N ASN A 171 -1.83 -1.95 -18.67
CA ASN A 171 -0.76 -1.79 -19.64
C ASN A 171 0.10 -0.55 -19.35
N LEU A 172 -0.51 0.60 -19.04
CA LEU A 172 0.25 1.80 -18.66
C LEU A 172 1.08 1.56 -17.41
N CYS A 173 0.52 0.92 -16.38
CA CYS A 173 1.27 0.55 -15.17
C CYS A 173 2.48 -0.34 -15.50
N ARG A 174 2.32 -1.30 -16.42
CA ARG A 174 3.41 -2.16 -16.89
C ARG A 174 4.50 -1.36 -17.60
N LEU A 175 4.14 -0.47 -18.53
CA LEU A 175 5.09 0.37 -19.25
C LEU A 175 5.89 1.27 -18.31
N ILE A 176 5.24 1.82 -17.27
CA ILE A 176 5.91 2.63 -16.23
C ILE A 176 6.93 1.78 -15.46
N ARG A 177 6.55 0.58 -15.03
CA ARG A 177 7.43 -0.34 -14.29
C ARG A 177 8.65 -0.79 -15.12
N GLU A 178 8.43 -1.05 -16.40
CA GLU A 178 9.48 -1.46 -17.34
C GLU A 178 10.37 -0.29 -17.81
N GLY A 179 10.04 0.96 -17.43
CA GLY A 179 10.80 2.16 -17.85
C GLY A 179 10.64 2.50 -19.33
N LYS A 180 9.58 2.01 -19.99
CA LYS A 180 9.32 2.21 -21.42
C LYS A 180 8.63 3.54 -21.69
N GLY A 181 9.38 4.64 -21.47
CA GLY A 181 8.84 6.00 -21.53
C GLY A 181 8.28 6.38 -22.91
N GLU A 182 8.92 6.01 -23.99
CA GLU A 182 8.46 6.33 -25.36
C GLU A 182 7.15 5.60 -25.69
N GLU A 183 7.06 4.31 -25.38
CA GLU A 183 5.84 3.52 -25.58
C GLU A 183 4.70 4.05 -24.68
N LEU A 184 5.01 4.46 -23.45
CA LEU A 184 4.05 5.08 -22.53
C LEU A 184 3.47 6.37 -23.10
N VAL A 185 4.33 7.30 -23.58
CA VAL A 185 3.90 8.56 -24.18
C VAL A 185 3.04 8.32 -25.40
N SER A 186 3.42 7.41 -26.29
CA SER A 186 2.61 7.04 -27.47
C SER A 186 1.24 6.51 -27.05
N SER A 187 1.19 5.54 -26.14
CA SER A 187 -0.06 4.96 -25.63
C SER A 187 -1.00 6.01 -25.01
N VAL A 188 -0.46 6.93 -24.22
CA VAL A 188 -1.26 7.97 -23.56
C VAL A 188 -1.73 9.02 -24.58
N THR A 189 -0.91 9.35 -25.58
CA THR A 189 -1.23 10.36 -26.62
C THR A 189 -2.27 9.83 -27.60
N GLU A 190 -2.17 8.56 -27.98
CA GLU A 190 -3.18 7.89 -28.84
C GLU A 190 -4.53 7.78 -28.13
N GLY A 191 -4.51 7.76 -26.79
CA GLY A 191 -5.70 7.65 -25.97
C GLY A 191 -6.25 6.23 -25.97
N GLY A 192 -7.44 6.08 -25.41
CA GLY A 192 -8.15 4.81 -25.32
C GLY A 192 -9.30 4.87 -24.36
N THR A 193 -10.06 3.79 -24.25
CA THR A 193 -11.18 3.71 -23.31
C THR A 193 -10.68 3.93 -21.89
N GLY A 194 -11.21 4.96 -21.23
CA GLY A 194 -10.84 5.33 -19.85
C GLY A 194 -9.55 6.17 -19.69
N ILE A 195 -8.89 6.54 -20.82
CA ILE A 195 -7.66 7.35 -20.79
C ILE A 195 -7.84 8.55 -21.71
N GLN A 196 -7.52 9.74 -21.20
CA GLN A 196 -7.54 10.97 -21.95
C GLN A 196 -6.28 11.79 -21.68
N PHE A 197 -5.56 12.16 -22.75
CA PHE A 197 -4.41 13.04 -22.66
C PHE A 197 -4.83 14.51 -22.89
N ILE A 198 -4.40 15.39 -22.00
CA ILE A 198 -4.64 16.82 -22.08
C ILE A 198 -3.28 17.52 -21.93
N SER A 199 -2.83 18.20 -22.99
CA SER A 199 -1.48 18.78 -23.05
C SER A 199 -1.33 20.13 -22.33
N SER A 200 -2.44 20.80 -21.97
CA SER A 200 -2.41 22.11 -21.35
C SER A 200 -3.43 22.24 -20.23
N LEU A 201 -3.05 22.88 -19.13
CA LEU A 201 -3.97 23.22 -18.03
C LEU A 201 -5.02 24.28 -18.43
N SER A 202 -4.79 25.03 -19.50
CA SER A 202 -5.77 26.01 -20.02
C SER A 202 -6.82 25.39 -20.94
N ASP A 203 -6.78 24.05 -21.14
CA ASP A 203 -7.78 23.35 -21.94
C ASP A 203 -9.14 23.37 -21.22
N SER A 204 -10.18 23.82 -21.93
CA SER A 204 -11.54 23.94 -21.40
C SER A 204 -12.11 22.60 -20.91
N ARG A 205 -11.63 21.47 -21.48
CA ARG A 205 -12.02 20.12 -21.07
C ARG A 205 -11.72 19.83 -19.61
N ILE A 206 -10.62 20.38 -19.07
CA ILE A 206 -10.30 20.23 -17.64
C ILE A 206 -11.40 20.86 -16.79
N THR A 207 -11.83 22.08 -17.12
CA THR A 207 -12.91 22.75 -16.39
C THR A 207 -14.22 21.97 -16.45
N GLU A 208 -14.54 21.38 -17.58
CA GLU A 208 -15.75 20.54 -17.73
C GLU A 208 -15.65 19.24 -16.91
N ILE A 209 -14.49 18.58 -16.94
CA ILE A 209 -14.23 17.39 -16.10
C ILE A 209 -14.40 17.75 -14.63
N LEU A 210 -13.75 18.82 -14.16
CA LEU A 210 -13.83 19.22 -12.76
C LEU A 210 -15.27 19.56 -12.34
N LYS A 211 -16.02 20.30 -13.16
CA LYS A 211 -17.43 20.61 -12.87
C LYS A 211 -18.28 19.34 -12.79
N THR A 212 -18.04 18.38 -13.65
CA THR A 212 -18.78 17.13 -13.69
C THR A 212 -18.45 16.24 -12.49
N GLU A 213 -17.16 16.04 -12.23
CA GLU A 213 -16.68 15.09 -11.22
C GLU A 213 -16.86 15.61 -9.78
N PHE A 214 -16.77 16.92 -9.57
CA PHE A 214 -17.03 17.53 -8.26
C PHE A 214 -18.48 17.97 -8.04
N LYS A 215 -19.38 17.71 -9.00
CA LYS A 215 -20.79 18.11 -8.87
C LYS A 215 -21.43 17.55 -7.60
N ASP A 216 -21.30 16.24 -7.39
CA ASP A 216 -21.89 15.55 -6.22
C ASP A 216 -21.36 16.14 -4.90
N PHE A 217 -20.09 16.55 -4.87
CA PHE A 217 -19.50 17.20 -3.71
C PHE A 217 -20.09 18.58 -3.45
N THR A 218 -20.32 19.38 -4.50
CA THR A 218 -20.82 20.76 -4.38
C THR A 218 -22.29 20.84 -3.99
N ILE A 219 -23.08 19.81 -4.29
CA ILE A 219 -24.51 19.74 -3.99
C ILE A 219 -24.86 18.85 -2.79
N ALA A 220 -23.85 18.32 -2.09
CA ALA A 220 -24.06 17.42 -0.95
C ALA A 220 -24.73 18.15 0.22
N ASP A 221 -25.81 17.58 0.75
CA ASP A 221 -26.59 18.16 1.83
C ASP A 221 -25.94 18.04 3.21
N ASN A 222 -25.00 17.12 3.36
CA ASN A 222 -24.33 16.87 4.63
C ASN A 222 -22.85 16.43 4.45
N PRO A 223 -22.01 16.60 5.50
CA PRO A 223 -20.59 16.27 5.43
C PRO A 223 -20.28 14.81 5.05
N SER A 224 -21.12 13.87 5.43
CA SER A 224 -20.90 12.46 5.11
C SER A 224 -21.09 12.17 3.63
N GLU A 225 -22.05 12.79 2.98
CA GLU A 225 -22.24 12.72 1.52
C GLU A 225 -21.11 13.43 0.77
N ALA A 226 -20.72 14.61 1.22
CA ALA A 226 -19.58 15.33 0.65
C ALA A 226 -18.30 14.50 0.68
N LEU A 227 -18.00 13.85 1.82
CA LEU A 227 -16.83 12.98 1.95
C LEU A 227 -16.89 11.75 1.03
N ARG A 228 -18.08 11.15 0.86
CA ARG A 228 -18.26 10.03 -0.08
C ARG A 228 -18.06 10.47 -1.53
N ALA A 229 -18.57 11.65 -1.90
CA ALA A 229 -18.38 12.22 -3.24
C ALA A 229 -16.89 12.46 -3.54
N LEU A 230 -16.13 12.98 -2.57
CA LEU A 230 -14.69 13.21 -2.72
C LEU A 230 -13.87 11.92 -2.93
N VAL A 231 -14.39 10.75 -2.60
CA VAL A 231 -13.68 9.48 -2.87
C VAL A 231 -13.74 9.09 -4.34
N LYS A 232 -14.77 9.51 -5.08
CA LYS A 232 -15.01 9.11 -6.47
C LYS A 232 -13.99 9.69 -7.44
N PHE A 233 -13.50 10.90 -7.21
CA PHE A 233 -12.57 11.60 -8.08
C PHE A 233 -11.39 12.21 -7.29
N ARG A 234 -10.19 12.20 -7.89
CA ARG A 234 -8.97 12.77 -7.30
C ARG A 234 -8.12 13.46 -8.33
N ILE A 235 -7.59 14.61 -7.98
CA ILE A 235 -6.49 15.27 -8.69
C ILE A 235 -5.20 14.85 -8.02
N LEU A 236 -4.28 14.29 -8.79
CA LEU A 236 -2.94 13.92 -8.31
C LEU A 236 -1.94 14.91 -8.91
N CYS A 237 -1.16 15.54 -8.04
CA CYS A 237 -0.12 16.48 -8.42
C CYS A 237 1.25 15.93 -8.01
N ALA A 238 2.27 16.16 -8.87
CA ALA A 238 3.64 15.75 -8.57
C ALA A 238 4.30 16.64 -7.49
N HIS A 239 3.79 17.83 -7.26
CA HIS A 239 4.34 18.83 -6.33
C HIS A 239 3.24 19.45 -5.48
N ASN A 240 3.61 19.98 -4.32
CA ASN A 240 2.67 20.74 -3.48
C ASN A 240 2.53 22.18 -3.98
N GLN A 241 3.62 22.82 -4.37
CA GLN A 241 3.69 24.24 -4.76
C GLN A 241 3.98 24.41 -6.26
N GLY A 242 3.69 25.62 -6.77
CA GLY A 242 3.93 26.00 -8.15
C GLY A 242 2.73 25.76 -9.07
N LYS A 243 2.90 26.13 -10.34
CA LYS A 243 1.84 26.15 -11.38
C LYS A 243 1.07 24.83 -11.53
N TYR A 244 1.70 23.70 -11.23
CA TYR A 244 1.14 22.36 -11.35
C TYR A 244 1.00 21.67 -9.98
N GLY A 245 1.11 22.44 -8.90
CA GLY A 245 1.03 21.95 -7.53
C GLY A 245 -0.38 21.91 -6.97
N VAL A 246 -0.52 21.22 -5.84
CA VAL A 246 -1.81 21.08 -5.11
C VAL A 246 -2.41 22.43 -4.74
N GLU A 247 -1.58 23.42 -4.38
CA GLU A 247 -2.05 24.76 -3.96
C GLU A 247 -2.70 25.55 -5.10
N GLN A 248 -2.53 25.13 -6.35
CA GLN A 248 -3.10 25.82 -7.52
C GLN A 248 -4.54 25.34 -7.84
N TRP A 249 -4.92 24.15 -7.36
CA TRP A 249 -6.22 23.50 -7.58
C TRP A 249 -7.16 23.67 -6.39
#